data_e6b5eb128cf3568be94c221ea5907426
#
_entry.id   e6b5eb128cf3568be94c221ea5907426
#
_cell.length_a   1.000
_cell.length_b   1.000
_cell.length_c   1.000
_cell.angle_alpha   90.00
_cell.angle_beta   90.00
_cell.angle_gamma   90.00
#
_symmetry.space_group_name_H-M   'P 1'
#
loop_
_entity.id
_entity.type
_entity.pdbx_description
1 polymer ?
#
loop_
_entity_poly.entity_id
_entity_poly.type
_entity_poly.pdbx_seq_one_letter_code
_entity_poly.pdbx_strand_id
1 'polypeptide(L)'
;MTQRLNTRSTLPARTAFLRIAGLMLVVAFTGTGCGKFFKKDKDSVEGKPVEEIYDKAHGSMVKGNWDRAEITFRQLIAQYPYGPYTEQALMETAYAQFKSGKMEDTVSTVDRFIRTYPTQRNVPYMYYLRGLANSGRDTVFLQKVWKLDPSRRDLATPFQAYNDFNLLAERYPNSRYSADARQRMIALRNLFARHELDTALYYLRRDAWVAAASRGRYLLETYPQSEYQNDAVAVLAEAYTQLGNETLAADARRVLVQNDPQHPWLTGDWPDYPWAVRKLNPFAGEKSAVDVKKDKN
;
A
#
# COMPACT_ATOMS: atom_id res chain seq x y z
N MET A 1 -30.51 -29.36 73.14
CA MET A 1 -29.42 -30.36 73.10
C MET A 1 -28.94 -30.51 71.66
N THR A 2 -27.90 -29.80 71.28
CA THR A 2 -27.16 -30.09 70.02
C THR A 2 -25.81 -29.41 70.15
N GLN A 3 -24.76 -30.22 70.22
CA GLN A 3 -23.37 -29.81 70.34
C GLN A 3 -22.84 -29.35 68.97
N ARG A 4 -22.18 -28.22 68.96
CA ARG A 4 -21.34 -27.77 67.83
C ARG A 4 -19.94 -28.36 67.99
N LEU A 5 -19.54 -29.18 67.02
CA LEU A 5 -18.16 -29.63 66.88
C LEU A 5 -17.36 -28.58 66.07
N ASN A 6 -16.38 -28.02 66.76
CA ASN A 6 -15.44 -27.06 66.21
C ASN A 6 -14.18 -27.82 65.74
N THR A 7 -14.06 -28.14 64.45
CA THR A 7 -12.86 -28.74 63.89
C THR A 7 -11.90 -27.65 63.37
N ARG A 8 -10.91 -27.28 64.23
CA ARG A 8 -9.74 -26.55 63.78
C ARG A 8 -8.84 -27.48 62.98
N SER A 9 -8.75 -27.27 61.63
CA SER A 9 -7.74 -27.90 60.79
C SER A 9 -6.40 -27.20 60.94
N THR A 10 -5.50 -27.83 61.66
CA THR A 10 -4.09 -27.41 61.74
C THR A 10 -3.39 -27.88 60.46
N LEU A 11 -3.04 -26.98 59.59
CA LEU A 11 -2.17 -27.25 58.43
C LEU A 11 -0.76 -27.62 58.90
N PRO A 12 -0.16 -28.68 58.34
CA PRO A 12 1.17 -29.11 58.76
C PRO A 12 2.24 -28.09 58.40
N ALA A 13 3.12 -27.75 59.35
CA ALA A 13 4.18 -26.73 59.26
C ALA A 13 5.08 -26.90 58.02
N ARG A 14 5.15 -28.07 57.41
CA ARG A 14 5.92 -28.35 56.18
C ARG A 14 5.41 -27.60 54.95
N THR A 15 4.09 -27.38 54.81
CA THR A 15 3.51 -26.68 53.65
C THR A 15 3.67 -25.14 53.74
N ALA A 16 3.73 -24.60 54.94
CA ALA A 16 4.01 -23.18 55.16
C ALA A 16 5.49 -22.82 54.81
N PHE A 17 6.42 -23.71 55.16
CA PHE A 17 7.86 -23.52 54.85
C PHE A 17 8.14 -23.56 53.34
N LEU A 18 7.48 -24.48 52.58
CA LEU A 18 7.61 -24.54 51.12
C LEU A 18 7.03 -23.30 50.42
N ARG A 19 5.94 -22.74 50.93
CA ARG A 19 5.33 -21.51 50.36
C ARG A 19 6.18 -20.28 50.59
N ILE A 20 6.80 -20.16 51.77
CA ILE A 20 7.71 -19.04 52.11
C ILE A 20 9.01 -19.14 51.34
N ALA A 21 9.57 -20.35 51.17
CA ALA A 21 10.75 -20.58 50.32
C ALA A 21 10.47 -20.29 48.83
N GLY A 22 9.28 -20.64 48.31
CA GLY A 22 8.86 -20.31 46.97
C GLY A 22 8.69 -18.80 46.74
N LEU A 23 8.13 -18.09 47.73
CA LEU A 23 7.94 -16.63 47.65
C LEU A 23 9.29 -15.88 47.72
N MET A 24 10.23 -16.35 48.53
CA MET A 24 11.59 -15.79 48.57
C MET A 24 12.37 -16.01 47.29
N LEU A 25 12.19 -17.15 46.62
CA LEU A 25 12.85 -17.43 45.35
C LEU A 25 12.32 -16.52 44.22
N VAL A 26 11.03 -16.19 44.20
CA VAL A 26 10.44 -15.24 43.24
C VAL A 26 10.94 -13.82 43.45
N VAL A 27 11.08 -13.38 44.70
CA VAL A 27 11.61 -12.04 45.05
C VAL A 27 13.10 -11.92 44.72
N ALA A 28 13.90 -13.00 44.86
CA ALA A 28 15.32 -13.02 44.47
C ALA A 28 15.52 -12.92 42.97
N PHE A 29 14.58 -13.47 42.14
CA PHE A 29 14.64 -13.36 40.66
C PHE A 29 14.21 -11.98 40.13
N THR A 30 13.37 -11.24 40.83
CA THR A 30 12.94 -9.89 40.44
C THR A 30 13.92 -8.77 40.85
N GLY A 31 14.83 -9.04 41.75
CA GLY A 31 15.79 -8.04 42.30
C GLY A 31 17.08 -7.86 41.47
N THR A 32 17.38 -8.74 40.51
CA THR A 32 18.65 -8.68 39.75
C THR A 32 18.54 -8.06 38.34
N GLY A 33 17.37 -7.47 38.01
CA GLY A 33 17.06 -6.98 36.64
C GLY A 33 17.41 -5.52 36.36
N CYS A 34 17.74 -4.66 37.29
CA CYS A 34 17.81 -3.21 37.06
C CYS A 34 19.22 -2.60 36.92
N GLY A 35 20.30 -3.41 36.96
CA GLY A 35 21.68 -2.89 37.02
C GLY A 35 22.44 -2.79 35.70
N LYS A 36 21.90 -3.26 34.57
CA LYS A 36 22.66 -3.33 33.29
C LYS A 36 22.09 -2.50 32.13
N PHE A 37 21.04 -1.72 32.32
CA PHE A 37 20.42 -0.93 31.24
C PHE A 37 21.01 0.47 31.05
N PHE A 38 21.92 0.94 31.86
CA PHE A 38 22.70 2.15 31.61
C PHE A 38 24.11 1.82 31.08
N LYS A 39 24.18 1.01 30.02
CA LYS A 39 25.35 1.11 29.16
C LYS A 39 25.21 2.47 28.44
N LYS A 40 26.06 3.42 28.86
CA LYS A 40 26.34 4.66 28.07
C LYS A 40 26.49 4.23 26.65
N ASP A 41 25.54 4.62 25.79
CA ASP A 41 25.48 4.19 24.40
C ASP A 41 26.83 4.51 23.74
N LYS A 42 27.57 3.48 23.36
CA LYS A 42 28.81 3.63 22.55
C LYS A 42 28.52 4.31 21.21
N ASP A 43 27.25 4.55 20.92
CA ASP A 43 26.74 5.18 19.71
C ASP A 43 26.36 6.66 19.90
N SER A 44 26.61 7.26 21.07
CA SER A 44 26.34 8.68 21.27
C SER A 44 27.18 9.49 20.28
N VAL A 45 26.53 10.38 19.55
CA VAL A 45 27.14 11.29 18.57
C VAL A 45 27.41 12.67 19.19
N GLU A 46 27.11 12.82 20.48
CA GLU A 46 27.19 14.06 21.23
C GLU A 46 28.63 14.62 21.23
N GLY A 47 28.81 15.86 20.80
CA GLY A 47 30.11 16.53 20.73
C GLY A 47 31.03 16.10 19.59
N LYS A 48 30.57 15.24 18.67
CA LYS A 48 31.34 14.85 17.50
C LYS A 48 31.18 15.83 16.34
N PRO A 49 32.22 16.02 15.50
CA PRO A 49 32.10 16.78 14.26
C PRO A 49 31.01 16.21 13.35
N VAL A 50 30.36 17.08 12.59
CA VAL A 50 29.24 16.71 11.69
C VAL A 50 29.67 15.67 10.64
N GLU A 51 30.90 15.78 10.14
CA GLU A 51 31.50 14.87 9.17
C GLU A 51 31.59 13.44 9.73
N GLU A 52 32.07 13.29 10.98
CA GLU A 52 32.21 11.97 11.61
C GLU A 52 30.84 11.31 11.82
N ILE A 53 29.84 12.09 12.22
CA ILE A 53 28.47 11.57 12.39
C ILE A 53 27.89 11.14 11.06
N TYR A 54 28.08 11.96 10.03
CA TYR A 54 27.61 11.68 8.68
C TYR A 54 28.24 10.40 8.12
N ASP A 55 29.56 10.27 8.19
CA ASP A 55 30.30 9.10 7.72
C ASP A 55 29.86 7.81 8.43
N LYS A 56 29.63 7.89 9.75
CA LYS A 56 29.10 6.76 10.55
C LYS A 56 27.71 6.35 10.06
N ALA A 57 26.81 7.32 9.83
CA ALA A 57 25.45 7.08 9.35
C ALA A 57 25.45 6.50 7.93
N HIS A 58 26.19 7.13 7.03
CA HIS A 58 26.35 6.69 5.65
C HIS A 58 27.01 5.31 5.55
N GLY A 59 28.03 5.04 6.34
CA GLY A 59 28.65 3.72 6.43
C GLY A 59 27.68 2.63 6.92
N SER A 60 26.72 2.98 7.80
CA SER A 60 25.66 2.06 8.22
C SER A 60 24.69 1.79 7.06
N MET A 61 24.35 2.81 6.29
CA MET A 61 23.48 2.73 5.13
C MET A 61 24.10 1.84 4.03
N VAL A 62 25.38 2.03 3.72
CA VAL A 62 26.10 1.21 2.74
C VAL A 62 26.12 -0.27 3.13
N LYS A 63 26.19 -0.58 4.44
CA LYS A 63 26.13 -1.94 4.98
C LYS A 63 24.71 -2.53 5.02
N GLY A 64 23.69 -1.78 4.58
CA GLY A 64 22.30 -2.20 4.62
C GLY A 64 21.63 -2.09 6.01
N ASN A 65 22.30 -1.49 6.99
CA ASN A 65 21.75 -1.27 8.34
C ASN A 65 20.88 0.00 8.36
N TRP A 66 19.73 -0.06 7.71
CA TRP A 66 18.86 1.08 7.44
C TRP A 66 18.35 1.76 8.71
N ASP A 67 17.91 0.99 9.71
CA ASP A 67 17.42 1.53 10.97
C ASP A 67 18.53 2.27 11.74
N ARG A 68 19.73 1.72 11.76
CA ARG A 68 20.86 2.38 12.40
C ARG A 68 21.28 3.64 11.66
N ALA A 69 21.25 3.62 10.34
CA ALA A 69 21.53 4.79 9.51
C ALA A 69 20.50 5.90 9.80
N GLU A 70 19.21 5.57 9.79
CA GLU A 70 18.12 6.51 10.12
C GLU A 70 18.35 7.17 11.49
N ILE A 71 18.57 6.37 12.54
CA ILE A 71 18.79 6.88 13.90
C ILE A 71 19.95 7.85 13.92
N THR A 72 21.09 7.49 13.31
CA THR A 72 22.30 8.33 13.32
C THR A 72 22.14 9.60 12.51
N PHE A 73 21.46 9.56 11.33
CA PHE A 73 21.12 10.76 10.57
C PHE A 73 20.17 11.68 11.32
N ARG A 74 19.17 11.14 12.03
CA ARG A 74 18.27 11.94 12.87
C ARG A 74 19.01 12.62 14.02
N GLN A 75 19.98 11.95 14.64
CA GLN A 75 20.87 12.56 15.66
C GLN A 75 21.71 13.68 15.05
N LEU A 76 22.26 13.49 13.84
CA LEU A 76 22.99 14.54 13.12
C LEU A 76 22.11 15.78 12.89
N ILE A 77 20.90 15.59 12.37
CA ILE A 77 19.94 16.68 12.09
C ILE A 77 19.53 17.41 13.37
N ALA A 78 19.43 16.69 14.49
CA ALA A 78 19.09 17.29 15.78
C ALA A 78 20.24 18.12 16.34
N GLN A 79 21.48 17.67 16.19
CA GLN A 79 22.68 18.38 16.69
C GLN A 79 23.11 19.51 15.76
N TYR A 80 22.97 19.33 14.45
CA TYR A 80 23.34 20.28 13.42
C TYR A 80 22.14 20.55 12.52
N PRO A 81 21.21 21.45 12.90
CA PRO A 81 19.94 21.63 12.18
C PRO A 81 20.07 22.33 10.82
N TYR A 82 21.24 22.90 10.51
CA TYR A 82 21.49 23.65 9.26
C TYR A 82 22.82 23.22 8.61
N GLY A 83 22.88 23.39 7.29
CA GLY A 83 24.10 23.14 6.52
C GLY A 83 23.96 21.99 5.51
N PRO A 84 24.96 21.82 4.64
CA PRO A 84 24.92 20.84 3.54
C PRO A 84 24.84 19.39 4.02
N TYR A 85 25.45 19.05 5.14
CA TYR A 85 25.34 17.72 5.75
C TYR A 85 23.93 17.43 6.25
N THR A 86 23.20 18.45 6.75
CA THR A 86 21.83 18.29 7.22
C THR A 86 20.86 18.07 6.06
N GLU A 87 21.05 18.80 4.95
CA GLU A 87 20.27 18.58 3.74
C GLU A 87 20.44 17.14 3.23
N GLN A 88 21.69 16.70 3.14
CA GLN A 88 22.01 15.35 2.68
C GLN A 88 21.51 14.30 3.65
N ALA A 89 21.70 14.50 4.97
CA ALA A 89 21.22 13.58 6.00
C ALA A 89 19.70 13.43 5.99
N LEU A 90 18.95 14.52 5.73
CA LEU A 90 17.49 14.46 5.64
C LEU A 90 17.02 13.63 4.44
N MET A 91 17.68 13.79 3.30
CA MET A 91 17.41 12.99 2.11
C MET A 91 17.74 11.50 2.33
N GLU A 92 18.90 11.21 2.93
CA GLU A 92 19.34 9.85 3.22
C GLU A 92 18.51 9.18 4.33
N THR A 93 17.97 9.97 5.28
CA THR A 93 16.97 9.51 6.25
C THR A 93 15.72 8.97 5.53
N ALA A 94 15.17 9.75 4.59
CA ALA A 94 14.01 9.33 3.81
C ALA A 94 14.29 8.03 3.02
N TYR A 95 15.48 7.93 2.43
CA TYR A 95 15.88 6.71 1.72
C TYR A 95 16.03 5.51 2.66
N ALA A 96 16.65 5.69 3.82
CA ALA A 96 16.81 4.62 4.81
C ALA A 96 15.45 4.12 5.32
N GLN A 97 14.50 5.04 5.60
CA GLN A 97 13.13 4.73 5.98
C GLN A 97 12.41 3.93 4.88
N PHE A 98 12.54 4.35 3.62
CA PHE A 98 11.98 3.63 2.48
C PHE A 98 12.53 2.21 2.39
N LYS A 99 13.84 2.04 2.54
CA LYS A 99 14.51 0.72 2.51
C LYS A 99 14.16 -0.17 3.70
N SER A 100 13.82 0.42 4.85
CA SER A 100 13.31 -0.30 6.03
C SER A 100 11.81 -0.63 5.93
N GLY A 101 11.11 -0.17 4.89
CA GLY A 101 9.66 -0.39 4.75
C GLY A 101 8.79 0.59 5.56
N LYS A 102 9.37 1.66 6.11
CA LYS A 102 8.66 2.71 6.88
C LYS A 102 8.08 3.76 5.92
N MET A 103 7.04 3.38 5.17
CA MET A 103 6.54 4.19 4.05
C MET A 103 5.95 5.53 4.51
N GLU A 104 5.19 5.56 5.62
CA GLU A 104 4.62 6.78 6.20
C GLU A 104 5.70 7.76 6.66
N ASP A 105 6.72 7.25 7.34
CA ASP A 105 7.86 8.05 7.79
C ASP A 105 8.63 8.62 6.58
N THR A 106 8.79 7.81 5.53
CA THR A 106 9.40 8.24 4.26
C THR A 106 8.64 9.43 3.68
N VAL A 107 7.33 9.33 3.53
CA VAL A 107 6.48 10.41 3.00
C VAL A 107 6.63 11.68 3.85
N SER A 108 6.53 11.55 5.17
CA SER A 108 6.69 12.67 6.10
C SER A 108 8.05 13.35 6.00
N THR A 109 9.14 12.56 5.91
CA THR A 109 10.51 13.08 5.79
C THR A 109 10.75 13.75 4.44
N VAL A 110 10.21 13.18 3.35
CA VAL A 110 10.25 13.77 2.01
C VAL A 110 9.51 15.10 1.98
N ASP A 111 8.31 15.17 2.55
CA ASP A 111 7.53 16.40 2.63
C ASP A 111 8.27 17.50 3.40
N ARG A 112 8.90 17.13 4.50
CA ARG A 112 9.76 18.04 5.25
C ARG A 112 10.91 18.55 4.36
N PHE A 113 11.59 17.68 3.62
CA PHE A 113 12.68 18.05 2.72
C PHE A 113 12.22 19.05 1.65
N ILE A 114 11.14 18.73 0.94
CA ILE A 114 10.61 19.57 -0.15
C ILE A 114 10.19 20.95 0.37
N ARG A 115 9.57 21.02 1.57
CA ARG A 115 9.20 22.30 2.19
C ARG A 115 10.40 23.12 2.64
N THR A 116 11.44 22.45 3.16
CA THR A 116 12.63 23.16 3.72
C THR A 116 13.60 23.58 2.61
N TYR A 117 13.73 22.76 1.57
CA TYR A 117 14.71 22.92 0.50
C TYR A 117 14.08 22.86 -0.92
N PRO A 118 13.14 23.74 -1.25
CA PRO A 118 12.33 23.62 -2.48
C PRO A 118 13.12 23.79 -3.78
N THR A 119 14.27 24.42 -3.73
CA THR A 119 15.15 24.66 -4.90
C THR A 119 16.35 23.74 -4.98
N GLN A 120 16.47 22.80 -4.04
CA GLN A 120 17.59 21.88 -4.00
C GLN A 120 17.54 20.90 -5.19
N ARG A 121 18.71 20.64 -5.80
CA ARG A 121 18.83 19.85 -7.05
C ARG A 121 18.23 18.44 -6.97
N ASN A 122 18.11 17.86 -5.76
CA ASN A 122 17.57 16.53 -5.54
C ASN A 122 16.06 16.51 -5.26
N VAL A 123 15.36 17.64 -5.33
CA VAL A 123 13.90 17.70 -5.21
C VAL A 123 13.18 16.75 -6.18
N PRO A 124 13.61 16.61 -7.46
CA PRO A 124 13.02 15.61 -8.35
C PRO A 124 13.13 14.17 -7.81
N TYR A 125 14.25 13.82 -7.20
CA TYR A 125 14.41 12.52 -6.54
C TYR A 125 13.45 12.35 -5.36
N MET A 126 13.22 13.41 -4.59
CA MET A 126 12.32 13.35 -3.44
C MET A 126 10.86 13.13 -3.88
N TYR A 127 10.38 13.78 -4.94
CA TYR A 127 9.07 13.48 -5.52
C TYR A 127 8.97 12.02 -5.98
N TYR A 128 10.04 11.54 -6.65
CA TYR A 128 10.10 10.15 -7.08
C TYR A 128 10.04 9.17 -5.91
N LEU A 129 10.82 9.41 -4.84
CA LEU A 129 10.85 8.57 -3.65
C LEU A 129 9.50 8.57 -2.93
N ARG A 130 8.81 9.71 -2.88
CA ARG A 130 7.46 9.83 -2.30
C ARG A 130 6.44 9.01 -3.10
N GLY A 131 6.48 9.11 -4.41
CA GLY A 131 5.65 8.28 -5.29
C GLY A 131 5.90 6.79 -5.10
N LEU A 132 7.16 6.36 -4.96
CA LEU A 132 7.50 4.97 -4.64
C LEU A 132 6.96 4.54 -3.26
N ALA A 133 7.10 5.39 -2.25
CA ALA A 133 6.60 5.11 -0.91
C ALA A 133 5.07 4.97 -0.91
N ASN A 134 4.35 5.90 -1.54
CA ASN A 134 2.89 5.84 -1.67
C ASN A 134 2.44 4.60 -2.47
N SER A 135 3.18 4.20 -3.50
CA SER A 135 2.90 2.94 -4.23
C SER A 135 3.11 1.69 -3.38
N GLY A 136 3.98 1.74 -2.38
CA GLY A 136 4.36 0.62 -1.52
C GLY A 136 3.55 0.48 -0.23
N ARG A 137 2.79 1.50 0.18
CA ARG A 137 2.08 1.53 1.48
C ARG A 137 1.09 0.40 1.67
N ASP A 138 0.41 -0.01 0.62
CA ASP A 138 -0.67 -1.00 0.68
C ASP A 138 -0.22 -2.42 0.33
N THR A 139 1.09 -2.65 0.13
CA THR A 139 1.61 -3.99 -0.15
C THR A 139 1.72 -4.83 1.12
N VAL A 140 0.62 -5.46 1.53
CA VAL A 140 0.61 -6.43 2.62
C VAL A 140 1.29 -7.72 2.16
N PHE A 141 2.11 -8.35 3.03
CA PHE A 141 2.78 -9.63 2.76
C PHE A 141 1.83 -10.71 2.20
N LEU A 142 0.62 -10.84 2.75
CA LEU A 142 -0.42 -11.76 2.29
C LEU A 142 -0.85 -11.52 0.83
N GLN A 143 -0.75 -10.31 0.33
CA GLN A 143 -1.09 -9.95 -1.04
C GLN A 143 -0.13 -10.57 -2.06
N LYS A 144 1.18 -10.60 -1.73
CA LYS A 144 2.19 -11.28 -2.57
C LYS A 144 1.99 -12.79 -2.60
N VAL A 145 1.56 -13.38 -1.49
CA VAL A 145 1.33 -14.83 -1.36
C VAL A 145 0.04 -15.25 -2.06
N TRP A 146 -1.04 -14.48 -1.93
CA TRP A 146 -2.38 -14.86 -2.40
C TRP A 146 -2.76 -14.22 -3.74
N LYS A 147 -1.86 -13.44 -4.37
CA LYS A 147 -2.09 -12.77 -5.66
C LYS A 147 -3.44 -12.03 -5.74
N LEU A 148 -3.80 -11.35 -4.64
CA LEU A 148 -5.04 -10.57 -4.59
C LEU A 148 -4.99 -9.42 -5.60
N ASP A 149 -6.10 -9.22 -6.31
CA ASP A 149 -6.22 -8.16 -7.30
C ASP A 149 -6.17 -6.77 -6.62
N PRO A 150 -5.15 -5.95 -6.90
CA PRO A 150 -4.99 -4.63 -6.29
C PRO A 150 -6.10 -3.65 -6.69
N SER A 151 -6.78 -3.86 -7.82
CA SER A 151 -7.88 -2.99 -8.29
C SER A 151 -9.10 -2.98 -7.36
N ARG A 152 -9.24 -4.00 -6.51
CA ARG A 152 -10.39 -4.17 -5.60
C ARG A 152 -10.19 -3.56 -4.22
N ARG A 153 -9.15 -2.76 -4.04
CA ARG A 153 -8.79 -2.12 -2.76
C ARG A 153 -9.07 -0.63 -2.78
N ASP A 154 -8.85 -0.01 -1.63
CA ASP A 154 -8.74 1.44 -1.56
C ASP A 154 -7.59 1.93 -2.45
N LEU A 155 -7.89 2.84 -3.34
CA LEU A 155 -6.95 3.41 -4.29
C LEU A 155 -6.41 4.78 -3.86
N ALA A 156 -6.68 5.23 -2.63
CA ALA A 156 -6.28 6.56 -2.16
C ALA A 156 -4.75 6.75 -2.22
N THR A 157 -3.98 5.75 -1.76
CA THR A 157 -2.51 5.83 -1.82
C THR A 157 -1.94 5.66 -3.22
N PRO A 158 -2.43 4.76 -4.09
CA PRO A 158 -2.12 4.77 -5.52
C PRO A 158 -2.39 6.11 -6.23
N PHE A 159 -3.49 6.79 -5.91
CA PHE A 159 -3.76 8.13 -6.44
C PHE A 159 -2.74 9.17 -5.97
N GLN A 160 -2.30 9.12 -4.71
CA GLN A 160 -1.22 9.98 -4.22
C GLN A 160 0.08 9.70 -4.96
N ALA A 161 0.42 8.42 -5.18
CA ALA A 161 1.59 8.02 -5.96
C ALA A 161 1.53 8.56 -7.40
N TYR A 162 0.38 8.45 -8.06
CA TYR A 162 0.17 9.01 -9.39
C TYR A 162 0.41 10.51 -9.42
N ASN A 163 -0.13 11.25 -8.47
CA ASN A 163 0.05 12.69 -8.36
C ASN A 163 1.53 13.07 -8.14
N ASP A 164 2.27 12.32 -7.32
CA ASP A 164 3.68 12.55 -7.09
C ASP A 164 4.53 12.35 -8.36
N PHE A 165 4.24 11.27 -9.10
CA PHE A 165 4.91 11.00 -10.38
C PHE A 165 4.53 12.04 -11.44
N ASN A 166 3.27 12.49 -11.45
CA ASN A 166 2.81 13.53 -12.35
C ASN A 166 3.52 14.88 -12.09
N LEU A 167 3.58 15.29 -10.81
CA LEU A 167 4.32 16.48 -10.40
C LEU A 167 5.79 16.43 -10.82
N LEU A 168 6.42 15.26 -10.68
CA LEU A 168 7.78 15.04 -11.14
C LEU A 168 7.90 15.19 -12.66
N ALA A 169 6.99 14.52 -13.41
CA ALA A 169 7.06 14.52 -14.87
C ALA A 169 6.76 15.89 -15.49
N GLU A 170 5.89 16.70 -14.86
CA GLU A 170 5.54 18.05 -15.31
C GLU A 170 6.58 19.10 -14.93
N ARG A 171 7.01 19.12 -13.66
CA ARG A 171 7.94 20.15 -13.16
C ARG A 171 9.39 19.89 -13.54
N TYR A 172 9.77 18.63 -13.71
CA TYR A 172 11.15 18.21 -13.98
C TYR A 172 11.21 17.21 -15.14
N PRO A 173 10.73 17.57 -16.36
CA PRO A 173 10.60 16.65 -17.48
C PRO A 173 11.93 16.00 -17.90
N ASN A 174 13.04 16.69 -17.69
CA ASN A 174 14.40 16.26 -18.03
C ASN A 174 15.12 15.53 -16.89
N SER A 175 14.46 15.30 -15.76
CA SER A 175 15.03 14.51 -14.68
C SER A 175 15.20 13.04 -15.10
N ARG A 176 16.31 12.42 -14.68
CA ARG A 176 16.55 10.98 -14.90
C ARG A 176 15.46 10.07 -14.36
N TYR A 177 14.65 10.57 -13.41
CA TYR A 177 13.54 9.81 -12.81
C TYR A 177 12.23 9.95 -13.58
N SER A 178 12.12 10.94 -14.48
CA SER A 178 10.84 11.26 -15.14
C SER A 178 10.41 10.21 -16.15
N ALA A 179 11.34 9.51 -16.78
CA ALA A 179 11.02 8.41 -17.70
C ALA A 179 10.36 7.25 -16.96
N ASP A 180 10.95 6.79 -15.85
CA ASP A 180 10.38 5.72 -15.01
C ASP A 180 9.07 6.17 -14.34
N ALA A 181 8.97 7.43 -13.89
CA ALA A 181 7.74 7.98 -13.33
C ALA A 181 6.58 7.88 -14.33
N ARG A 182 6.79 8.22 -15.61
CA ARG A 182 5.77 8.09 -16.66
C ARG A 182 5.32 6.63 -16.85
N GLN A 183 6.25 5.67 -16.82
CA GLN A 183 5.89 4.25 -16.91
C GLN A 183 5.02 3.80 -15.71
N ARG A 184 5.36 4.27 -14.52
CA ARG A 184 4.55 3.99 -13.32
C ARG A 184 3.17 4.64 -13.39
N MET A 185 3.07 5.85 -13.93
CA MET A 185 1.79 6.51 -14.16
C MET A 185 0.89 5.72 -15.12
N ILE A 186 1.47 5.12 -16.18
CA ILE A 186 0.71 4.24 -17.10
C ILE A 186 0.16 3.03 -16.33
N ALA A 187 1.00 2.37 -15.52
CA ALA A 187 0.56 1.23 -14.72
C ALA A 187 -0.53 1.59 -13.69
N LEU A 188 -0.39 2.74 -13.02
CA LEU A 188 -1.40 3.23 -12.08
C LEU A 188 -2.70 3.63 -12.78
N ARG A 189 -2.64 4.27 -13.95
CA ARG A 189 -3.82 4.57 -14.76
C ARG A 189 -4.57 3.29 -15.14
N ASN A 190 -3.85 2.26 -15.57
CA ASN A 190 -4.46 0.97 -15.88
C ASN A 190 -5.08 0.32 -14.64
N LEU A 191 -4.44 0.44 -13.47
CA LEU A 191 -5.02 -0.01 -12.20
C LEU A 191 -6.36 0.69 -11.89
N PHE A 192 -6.43 2.02 -12.07
CA PHE A 192 -7.67 2.78 -11.85
C PHE A 192 -8.75 2.42 -12.86
N ALA A 193 -8.38 2.29 -14.14
CA ALA A 193 -9.30 1.86 -15.19
C ALA A 193 -9.85 0.45 -14.91
N ARG A 194 -9.02 -0.46 -14.43
CA ARG A 194 -9.42 -1.82 -14.03
C ARG A 194 -10.45 -1.78 -12.89
N HIS A 195 -10.24 -0.95 -11.88
CA HIS A 195 -11.19 -0.77 -10.78
C HIS A 195 -12.58 -0.33 -11.29
N GLU A 196 -12.61 0.63 -12.21
CA GLU A 196 -13.87 1.11 -12.79
C GLU A 196 -14.53 0.04 -13.66
N LEU A 197 -13.75 -0.73 -14.43
CA LEU A 197 -14.25 -1.85 -15.19
C LEU A 197 -14.85 -2.92 -14.28
N ASP A 198 -14.14 -3.34 -13.23
CA ASP A 198 -14.66 -4.35 -12.29
C ASP A 198 -15.97 -3.88 -11.62
N THR A 199 -16.07 -2.58 -11.34
CA THR A 199 -17.29 -1.97 -10.82
C THR A 199 -18.41 -1.99 -11.86
N ALA A 200 -18.12 -1.66 -13.12
CA ALA A 200 -19.08 -1.72 -14.21
C ALA A 200 -19.60 -3.14 -14.44
N LEU A 201 -18.70 -4.14 -14.44
CA LEU A 201 -19.04 -5.56 -14.56
C LEU A 201 -19.88 -6.07 -13.39
N TYR A 202 -19.62 -5.57 -12.18
CA TYR A 202 -20.46 -5.86 -11.01
C TYR A 202 -21.90 -5.36 -11.23
N TYR A 203 -22.09 -4.15 -11.77
CA TYR A 203 -23.42 -3.62 -12.07
C TYR A 203 -24.11 -4.37 -13.21
N LEU A 204 -23.38 -4.78 -14.27
CA LEU A 204 -23.94 -5.61 -15.35
C LEU A 204 -24.52 -6.92 -14.80
N ARG A 205 -23.83 -7.59 -13.88
CA ARG A 205 -24.31 -8.84 -13.26
C ARG A 205 -25.56 -8.67 -12.40
N ARG A 206 -25.87 -7.46 -11.99
CA ARG A 206 -27.02 -7.14 -11.14
C ARG A 206 -28.16 -6.47 -11.91
N ASP A 207 -28.10 -6.50 -13.23
CA ASP A 207 -29.08 -5.86 -14.11
C ASP A 207 -29.22 -4.34 -13.88
N ALA A 208 -28.18 -3.72 -13.27
CA ALA A 208 -28.12 -2.27 -13.02
C ALA A 208 -27.51 -1.53 -14.23
N TRP A 209 -28.17 -1.63 -15.38
CA TRP A 209 -27.65 -1.21 -16.68
C TRP A 209 -27.24 0.26 -16.76
N VAL A 210 -28.03 1.17 -16.16
CA VAL A 210 -27.71 2.61 -16.13
C VAL A 210 -26.42 2.87 -15.35
N ALA A 211 -26.25 2.18 -14.20
CA ALA A 211 -25.04 2.31 -13.39
C ALA A 211 -23.82 1.73 -14.12
N ALA A 212 -23.97 0.58 -14.78
CA ALA A 212 -22.92 -0.04 -15.60
C ALA A 212 -22.48 0.89 -16.75
N ALA A 213 -23.43 1.44 -17.50
CA ALA A 213 -23.14 2.39 -18.58
C ALA A 213 -22.43 3.66 -18.06
N SER A 214 -22.85 4.17 -16.88
CA SER A 214 -22.21 5.32 -16.26
C SER A 214 -20.75 5.05 -15.91
N ARG A 215 -20.43 3.86 -15.37
CA ARG A 215 -19.04 3.47 -15.06
C ARG A 215 -18.19 3.25 -16.31
N GLY A 216 -18.74 2.57 -17.33
CA GLY A 216 -18.04 2.40 -18.62
C GLY A 216 -17.69 3.74 -19.26
N ARG A 217 -18.64 4.68 -19.30
CA ARG A 217 -18.40 6.04 -19.79
C ARG A 217 -17.35 6.77 -18.96
N TYR A 218 -17.44 6.72 -17.62
CA TYR A 218 -16.46 7.35 -16.72
C TYR A 218 -15.05 6.81 -16.98
N LEU A 219 -14.90 5.50 -17.22
CA LEU A 219 -13.61 4.91 -17.56
C LEU A 219 -13.04 5.50 -18.86
N LEU A 220 -13.85 5.61 -19.91
CA LEU A 220 -13.40 6.16 -21.20
C LEU A 220 -13.03 7.65 -21.10
N GLU A 221 -13.76 8.43 -20.33
CA GLU A 221 -13.53 9.87 -20.16
C GLU A 221 -12.33 10.17 -19.25
N THR A 222 -12.18 9.40 -18.16
CA THR A 222 -11.18 9.70 -17.11
C THR A 222 -9.85 9.01 -17.37
N TYR A 223 -9.86 7.80 -17.93
CA TYR A 223 -8.68 6.99 -18.20
C TYR A 223 -8.49 6.67 -19.68
N PRO A 224 -8.41 7.69 -20.55
CA PRO A 224 -8.15 7.47 -21.95
C PRO A 224 -6.78 6.80 -22.13
N GLN A 225 -6.66 5.95 -23.17
CA GLN A 225 -5.47 5.15 -23.45
C GLN A 225 -5.13 4.09 -22.36
N SER A 226 -6.10 3.70 -21.52
CA SER A 226 -5.96 2.50 -20.71
C SER A 226 -6.13 1.24 -21.57
N GLU A 227 -5.57 0.13 -21.12
CA GLU A 227 -5.74 -1.16 -21.79
C GLU A 227 -7.18 -1.72 -21.72
N TYR A 228 -8.05 -1.12 -20.89
CA TYR A 228 -9.45 -1.53 -20.67
C TYR A 228 -10.48 -0.72 -21.46
N GLN A 229 -10.07 0.07 -22.46
CA GLN A 229 -10.99 0.89 -23.24
C GLN A 229 -12.01 0.05 -24.01
N ASN A 230 -11.55 -1.02 -24.64
CA ASN A 230 -12.43 -1.88 -25.44
C ASN A 230 -13.44 -2.62 -24.55
N ASP A 231 -13.02 -3.07 -23.36
CA ASP A 231 -13.93 -3.63 -22.36
C ASP A 231 -14.98 -2.62 -21.91
N ALA A 232 -14.61 -1.35 -21.73
CA ALA A 232 -15.56 -0.29 -21.36
C ALA A 232 -16.58 -0.03 -22.47
N VAL A 233 -16.15 -0.07 -23.74
CA VAL A 233 -17.07 0.01 -24.90
C VAL A 233 -18.00 -1.20 -24.92
N ALA A 234 -17.50 -2.40 -24.60
CA ALA A 234 -18.33 -3.61 -24.49
C ALA A 234 -19.37 -3.49 -23.36
N VAL A 235 -18.99 -2.90 -22.20
CA VAL A 235 -19.95 -2.56 -21.12
C VAL A 235 -21.06 -1.66 -21.64
N LEU A 236 -20.72 -0.60 -22.40
CA LEU A 236 -21.71 0.31 -22.97
C LEU A 236 -22.63 -0.39 -23.95
N ALA A 237 -22.07 -1.20 -24.86
CA ALA A 237 -22.83 -1.95 -25.84
C ALA A 237 -23.85 -2.90 -25.17
N GLU A 238 -23.43 -3.64 -24.14
CA GLU A 238 -24.31 -4.53 -23.39
C GLU A 238 -25.38 -3.75 -22.61
N ALA A 239 -24.98 -2.72 -21.85
CA ALA A 239 -25.89 -1.93 -21.04
C ALA A 239 -26.96 -1.23 -21.89
N TYR A 240 -26.59 -0.63 -23.03
CA TYR A 240 -27.55 0.01 -23.92
C TYR A 240 -28.48 -0.99 -24.63
N THR A 241 -27.97 -2.18 -24.97
CA THR A 241 -28.83 -3.26 -25.50
C THR A 241 -29.90 -3.65 -24.49
N GLN A 242 -29.54 -3.84 -23.24
CA GLN A 242 -30.50 -4.21 -22.17
C GLN A 242 -31.46 -3.08 -21.82
N LEU A 243 -31.08 -1.82 -22.00
CA LEU A 243 -31.93 -0.63 -21.82
C LEU A 243 -32.88 -0.39 -23.02
N GLY A 244 -32.75 -1.15 -24.11
CA GLY A 244 -33.54 -0.97 -25.31
C GLY A 244 -33.15 0.27 -26.15
N ASN A 245 -31.97 0.83 -25.90
CA ASN A 245 -31.46 1.97 -26.69
C ASN A 245 -30.65 1.45 -27.89
N GLU A 246 -31.35 1.07 -28.95
CA GLU A 246 -30.76 0.44 -30.13
C GLU A 246 -29.71 1.32 -30.82
N THR A 247 -29.91 2.64 -30.86
CA THR A 247 -28.97 3.59 -31.47
C THR A 247 -27.63 3.57 -30.79
N LEU A 248 -27.62 3.79 -29.45
CA LEU A 248 -26.37 3.81 -28.68
C LEU A 248 -25.71 2.43 -28.61
N ALA A 249 -26.51 1.35 -28.57
CA ALA A 249 -25.99 -0.01 -28.61
C ALA A 249 -25.28 -0.31 -29.94
N ALA A 250 -25.90 0.09 -31.09
CA ALA A 250 -25.31 -0.08 -32.42
C ALA A 250 -24.02 0.76 -32.54
N ASP A 251 -24.01 1.98 -32.05
CA ASP A 251 -22.83 2.85 -32.08
C ASP A 251 -21.67 2.26 -31.25
N ALA A 252 -21.93 1.85 -30.02
CA ALA A 252 -20.92 1.21 -29.19
C ALA A 252 -20.38 -0.09 -29.81
N ARG A 253 -21.27 -0.91 -30.37
CA ARG A 253 -20.88 -2.12 -31.11
C ARG A 253 -20.00 -1.80 -32.32
N ARG A 254 -20.35 -0.78 -33.11
CA ARG A 254 -19.57 -0.34 -34.27
C ARG A 254 -18.16 0.09 -33.86
N VAL A 255 -18.04 0.89 -32.80
CA VAL A 255 -16.75 1.31 -32.25
C VAL A 255 -15.93 0.09 -31.79
N LEU A 256 -16.56 -0.86 -31.11
CA LEU A 256 -15.88 -2.08 -30.65
C LEU A 256 -15.37 -2.92 -31.83
N VAL A 257 -16.21 -3.16 -32.85
CA VAL A 257 -15.81 -3.92 -34.06
C VAL A 257 -14.65 -3.24 -34.78
N GLN A 258 -14.63 -1.91 -34.81
CA GLN A 258 -13.56 -1.16 -35.47
C GLN A 258 -12.23 -1.23 -34.71
N ASN A 259 -12.28 -1.15 -33.34
CA ASN A 259 -11.08 -1.09 -32.52
C ASN A 259 -10.56 -2.49 -32.12
N ASP A 260 -11.46 -3.44 -31.91
CA ASP A 260 -11.14 -4.80 -31.48
C ASP A 260 -12.19 -5.79 -32.05
N PRO A 261 -12.05 -6.18 -33.33
CA PRO A 261 -13.00 -7.09 -34.00
C PRO A 261 -13.04 -8.49 -33.40
N GLN A 262 -12.07 -8.86 -32.58
CA GLN A 262 -11.99 -10.16 -31.90
C GLN A 262 -12.40 -10.09 -30.42
N HIS A 263 -12.94 -8.97 -29.97
CA HIS A 263 -13.33 -8.81 -28.58
C HIS A 263 -14.35 -9.89 -28.15
N PRO A 264 -14.14 -10.60 -27.03
CA PRO A 264 -14.99 -11.75 -26.61
C PRO A 264 -16.49 -11.42 -26.47
N TRP A 265 -16.83 -10.16 -26.20
CA TRP A 265 -18.23 -9.73 -26.15
C TRP A 265 -18.97 -9.95 -27.49
N LEU A 266 -18.28 -9.81 -28.61
CA LEU A 266 -18.86 -9.99 -29.95
C LEU A 266 -19.25 -11.44 -30.22
N THR A 267 -18.58 -12.41 -29.60
CA THR A 267 -18.84 -13.85 -29.69
C THR A 267 -19.74 -14.37 -28.54
N GLY A 268 -20.06 -13.54 -27.55
CA GLY A 268 -20.89 -13.91 -26.41
C GLY A 268 -20.13 -14.59 -25.27
N ASP A 269 -18.81 -14.60 -25.30
CA ASP A 269 -17.95 -15.22 -24.28
C ASP A 269 -17.43 -14.23 -23.22
N TRP A 270 -17.99 -13.05 -23.16
CA TRP A 270 -17.57 -11.98 -22.25
C TRP A 270 -18.66 -11.63 -21.22
N PRO A 271 -18.31 -11.23 -20.00
CA PRO A 271 -16.96 -11.20 -19.44
C PRO A 271 -16.48 -12.58 -19.01
N ASP A 272 -15.26 -12.96 -19.39
CA ASP A 272 -14.63 -14.17 -18.90
C ASP A 272 -13.90 -13.90 -17.58
N TYR A 273 -14.30 -14.61 -16.54
CA TYR A 273 -13.60 -14.57 -15.24
C TYR A 273 -12.69 -15.79 -15.13
N PRO A 274 -11.40 -15.64 -14.83
CA PRO A 274 -10.54 -16.79 -14.53
C PRO A 274 -11.22 -17.71 -13.51
N TRP A 275 -11.27 -19.00 -13.80
CA TRP A 275 -11.94 -20.02 -12.96
C TRP A 275 -11.50 -19.95 -11.48
N ALA A 276 -10.25 -19.56 -11.20
CA ALA A 276 -9.71 -19.39 -9.85
C ALA A 276 -10.42 -18.25 -9.09
N VAL A 277 -10.82 -17.19 -9.76
CA VAL A 277 -11.59 -16.08 -9.16
C VAL A 277 -13.01 -16.55 -8.86
N ARG A 278 -13.61 -17.38 -9.74
CA ARG A 278 -14.93 -18.00 -9.51
C ARG A 278 -14.90 -18.93 -8.28
N LYS A 279 -13.84 -19.73 -8.12
CA LYS A 279 -13.73 -20.75 -7.07
C LYS A 279 -13.38 -20.20 -5.69
N LEU A 280 -12.67 -19.06 -5.62
CA LEU A 280 -12.25 -18.41 -4.37
C LEU A 280 -13.19 -17.28 -3.93
N ASN A 281 -14.16 -16.89 -4.76
CA ASN A 281 -15.15 -15.89 -4.42
C ASN A 281 -16.24 -16.57 -3.56
N PRO A 282 -16.48 -16.12 -2.30
CA PRO A 282 -17.62 -16.61 -1.49
C PRO A 282 -18.99 -16.32 -2.15
N PHE A 283 -19.02 -15.44 -3.16
CA PHE A 283 -20.18 -15.17 -4.03
C PHE A 283 -20.08 -15.88 -5.38
N ALA A 284 -19.30 -16.96 -5.50
CA ALA A 284 -19.08 -17.72 -6.74
C ALA A 284 -20.34 -18.39 -7.34
N GLY A 285 -21.48 -18.22 -6.70
CA GLY A 285 -22.79 -18.62 -7.25
C GLY A 285 -23.45 -17.55 -8.12
N GLU A 286 -22.89 -16.34 -8.20
CA GLU A 286 -23.40 -15.31 -9.13
C GLU A 286 -22.96 -15.68 -10.55
N LYS A 287 -23.94 -15.93 -11.40
CA LYS A 287 -23.73 -16.18 -12.83
C LYS A 287 -23.17 -14.93 -13.49
N SER A 288 -22.23 -15.08 -14.43
CA SER A 288 -21.79 -13.96 -15.27
C SER A 288 -22.97 -13.39 -16.08
N ALA A 289 -22.88 -12.16 -16.54
CA ALA A 289 -23.92 -11.60 -17.42
C ALA A 289 -24.17 -12.48 -18.64
N VAL A 290 -23.14 -13.18 -19.12
CA VAL A 290 -23.21 -14.14 -20.24
C VAL A 290 -23.90 -15.45 -19.82
N ASP A 291 -23.63 -15.96 -18.61
CA ASP A 291 -24.29 -17.17 -18.10
C ASP A 291 -25.80 -16.96 -17.90
N VAL A 292 -26.20 -15.75 -17.47
CA VAL A 292 -27.63 -15.38 -17.34
C VAL A 292 -28.32 -15.36 -18.70
N LYS A 293 -27.61 -15.00 -19.78
CA LYS A 293 -28.14 -14.96 -21.14
C LYS A 293 -28.31 -16.37 -21.74
N LYS A 294 -27.37 -17.30 -21.46
CA LYS A 294 -27.45 -18.71 -21.89
C LYS A 294 -28.62 -19.47 -21.24
N ASP A 295 -28.99 -19.13 -20.02
CA ASP A 295 -30.10 -19.76 -19.30
C ASP A 295 -31.50 -19.19 -19.71
N LYS A 296 -31.55 -18.08 -20.46
CA LYS A 296 -32.81 -17.46 -20.94
C LYS A 296 -33.19 -17.86 -22.37
N ASN A 297 -32.28 -18.58 -23.08
CA ASN A 297 -32.53 -19.18 -24.40
C ASN A 297 -32.61 -20.71 -24.28
#